data_214eb3e60c6e57087bef972bcc58933a
#
_entry.id   214eb3e60c6e57087bef972bcc58933a
#
_cell.length_a   1.000
_cell.length_b   1.000
_cell.length_c   1.000
_cell.angle_alpha   90.00
_cell.angle_beta   90.00
_cell.angle_gamma   90.00
#
_symmetry.space_group_name_H-M   'P 1'
#
loop_
_entity.id
_entity.type
_entity.pdbx_description
1 polymer ?
#
loop_
_entity_poly.entity_id
_entity_poly.type
_entity_poly.pdbx_seq_one_letter_code
_entity_poly.pdbx_strand_id
1 'polypeptide(L)'
;MFLKIDPARAVGPVKPVNGVGQPPFFGVGDFPMFRYLKEAGVPFSRLHDVGGMYGRNVFVDIPNVFRDFDADETDPANYDFAFTDLLVNALVKNGVEPFYRLGVSIENYPHVRRYRIEPPKDYAKWARICERVIRHYTEGWADGFRHSITHWEIWNEPENWDDAEKNQMWHGSFEEYCRLYDVASRHLKSAFPHLRIGGYGSCGVMWINAWKVERARHHVECFHAFLKFVHERGCPLDFFSWHSYSGVADMLEQARYIRDALDKAGFADVPTCLDEWLPEPSHEKLGTARQAAEVAAALIGLQNGPVDSAAIYDARCGLGDYSPLFNPLTYKPHKAYSAFLAFHELRRRGTAVEVRECGASRSPSRQDGGEVLSAVGNGGVFSAAARGADGSLAVMLANAGDVEAPFALELAGEVLRAGGNAGVRCRITDETRTWEDAPLPAALPPYSVTVVEFGGPGGR
;
A
#
# COMPACT_ATOMS: atom_id res chain seq x y z
N MET A 1 -5.63 -29.31 2.89
CA MET A 1 -6.59 -28.19 2.86
C MET A 1 -7.61 -28.42 1.75
N PHE A 2 -8.88 -28.16 1.98
CA PHE A 2 -9.93 -28.27 0.98
C PHE A 2 -10.61 -26.91 0.87
N LEU A 3 -10.51 -26.26 -0.30
CA LEU A 3 -11.05 -24.94 -0.58
C LEU A 3 -12.29 -25.05 -1.42
N LYS A 4 -13.41 -24.52 -0.92
CA LYS A 4 -14.66 -24.41 -1.64
C LYS A 4 -14.88 -22.97 -2.07
N ILE A 5 -15.02 -22.75 -3.37
CA ILE A 5 -15.24 -21.45 -3.97
C ILE A 5 -16.69 -21.36 -4.43
N ASP A 6 -17.38 -20.34 -3.95
CA ASP A 6 -18.74 -20.02 -4.39
C ASP A 6 -18.75 -18.76 -5.28
N PRO A 7 -18.74 -18.92 -6.63
CA PRO A 7 -18.74 -17.78 -7.53
C PRO A 7 -20.04 -16.96 -7.48
N ALA A 8 -21.14 -17.52 -6.97
CA ALA A 8 -22.39 -16.80 -6.83
C ALA A 8 -22.42 -15.85 -5.65
N ARG A 9 -21.59 -16.10 -4.63
CA ARG A 9 -21.52 -15.30 -3.40
C ARG A 9 -20.45 -14.23 -3.49
N ALA A 10 -20.83 -13.04 -3.96
CA ALA A 10 -19.97 -11.86 -3.92
C ALA A 10 -19.74 -11.41 -2.46
N VAL A 11 -18.50 -11.07 -2.14
CA VAL A 11 -18.11 -10.52 -0.83
C VAL A 11 -17.69 -9.04 -0.91
N GLY A 12 -17.59 -8.48 -2.11
CA GLY A 12 -17.25 -7.08 -2.34
C GLY A 12 -16.40 -6.87 -3.59
N PRO A 13 -15.89 -5.67 -3.81
CA PRO A 13 -14.94 -5.41 -4.89
C PRO A 13 -13.56 -5.99 -4.57
N VAL A 14 -12.77 -6.28 -5.60
CA VAL A 14 -11.32 -6.47 -5.41
C VAL A 14 -10.68 -5.11 -5.16
N LYS A 15 -10.13 -4.93 -3.96
CA LYS A 15 -9.61 -3.66 -3.45
C LYS A 15 -8.29 -3.26 -4.12
N PRO A 16 -7.94 -1.96 -4.13
CA PRO A 16 -6.67 -1.46 -4.65
C PRO A 16 -5.53 -1.64 -3.62
N VAL A 17 -5.26 -2.87 -3.18
CA VAL A 17 -4.20 -3.16 -2.21
C VAL A 17 -2.84 -3.49 -2.86
N ASN A 18 -2.78 -3.49 -4.19
CA ASN A 18 -1.56 -3.65 -4.97
C ASN A 18 -0.98 -2.32 -5.47
N GLY A 19 -1.15 -1.24 -4.72
CA GLY A 19 -0.42 0.00 -4.92
C GLY A 19 1.07 -0.15 -4.61
N VAL A 20 1.86 0.84 -4.98
CA VAL A 20 3.30 0.88 -4.68
C VAL A 20 3.68 2.21 -4.06
N GLY A 21 4.52 2.20 -3.06
CA GLY A 21 5.30 3.35 -2.62
C GLY A 21 6.50 3.53 -3.53
N GLN A 22 6.90 4.76 -3.79
CA GLN A 22 8.09 5.09 -4.57
C GLN A 22 8.18 4.29 -5.88
N PRO A 23 7.75 4.89 -7.00
CA PRO A 23 7.77 4.19 -8.29
C PRO A 23 9.20 3.82 -8.70
N PRO A 24 9.41 2.87 -9.62
CA PRO A 24 10.73 2.46 -10.09
C PRO A 24 11.36 3.55 -10.96
N PHE A 25 11.63 4.70 -10.34
CA PHE A 25 12.25 5.85 -10.97
C PHE A 25 13.72 5.56 -11.26
N PHE A 26 14.12 5.65 -12.51
CA PHE A 26 15.48 5.51 -12.96
C PHE A 26 15.77 6.50 -14.10
N GLY A 27 16.67 7.42 -13.84
CA GLY A 27 17.07 8.42 -14.84
C GLY A 27 16.06 9.57 -15.02
N VAL A 28 16.38 10.44 -15.97
CA VAL A 28 15.54 11.58 -16.40
C VAL A 28 15.00 11.26 -17.79
N GLY A 29 13.70 11.39 -18.00
CA GLY A 29 13.07 11.18 -19.29
C GLY A 29 12.11 9.98 -19.32
N ASP A 30 12.30 9.08 -20.26
CA ASP A 30 11.49 7.86 -20.33
C ASP A 30 11.77 6.96 -19.11
N PHE A 31 10.74 6.64 -18.38
CA PHE A 31 10.79 5.73 -17.24
C PHE A 31 10.44 4.30 -17.69
N PRO A 32 11.40 3.54 -18.28
CA PRO A 32 11.09 2.28 -18.97
C PRO A 32 10.56 1.21 -18.04
N MET A 33 10.80 1.35 -16.72
CA MET A 33 10.31 0.41 -15.73
C MET A 33 8.83 0.62 -15.37
N PHE A 34 8.22 1.76 -15.71
CA PHE A 34 6.80 2.01 -15.46
C PHE A 34 5.89 1.06 -16.25
N ARG A 35 6.38 0.46 -17.34
CA ARG A 35 5.68 -0.63 -18.03
C ARG A 35 5.30 -1.77 -17.08
N TYR A 36 6.15 -2.09 -16.12
CA TYR A 36 5.87 -3.14 -15.14
C TYR A 36 4.72 -2.77 -14.19
N LEU A 37 4.60 -1.49 -13.80
CA LEU A 37 3.46 -1.03 -13.02
C LEU A 37 2.15 -1.22 -13.79
N LYS A 38 2.16 -0.84 -15.07
CA LYS A 38 1.02 -1.03 -15.98
C LYS A 38 0.69 -2.50 -16.19
N GLU A 39 1.68 -3.36 -16.42
CA GLU A 39 1.52 -4.80 -16.62
C GLU A 39 0.91 -5.48 -15.39
N ALA A 40 1.34 -5.09 -14.20
CA ALA A 40 0.81 -5.59 -12.93
C ALA A 40 -0.49 -4.89 -12.48
N GLY A 41 -1.05 -3.99 -13.30
CA GLY A 41 -2.27 -3.26 -12.98
C GLY A 41 -2.20 -2.50 -11.67
N VAL A 42 -1.03 -1.91 -11.38
CA VAL A 42 -0.81 -1.09 -10.18
C VAL A 42 -1.74 0.13 -10.25
N PRO A 43 -2.65 0.32 -9.28
CA PRO A 43 -3.66 1.37 -9.36
C PRO A 43 -3.11 2.75 -9.05
N PHE A 44 -2.18 2.85 -8.09
CA PHE A 44 -1.59 4.10 -7.65
C PHE A 44 -0.17 3.92 -7.15
N SER A 45 0.59 5.03 -7.12
CA SER A 45 1.91 5.10 -6.51
C SER A 45 1.95 6.22 -5.48
N ARG A 46 2.28 5.89 -4.23
CA ARG A 46 2.48 6.88 -3.19
C ARG A 46 3.83 7.57 -3.38
N LEU A 47 3.80 8.90 -3.41
CA LEU A 47 4.97 9.73 -3.65
C LEU A 47 5.57 10.18 -2.32
N HIS A 48 6.40 9.33 -1.75
CA HIS A 48 7.24 9.56 -0.59
C HIS A 48 8.63 9.02 -0.89
N ASP A 49 9.69 9.64 -0.38
CA ASP A 49 11.10 9.26 -0.60
C ASP A 49 11.50 9.11 -2.08
N VAL A 50 10.90 9.87 -2.97
CA VAL A 50 11.11 9.78 -4.41
C VAL A 50 12.38 10.52 -4.80
N GLY A 51 13.53 9.99 -4.44
CA GLY A 51 14.82 10.62 -4.71
C GLY A 51 15.74 9.85 -5.63
N GLY A 52 15.38 8.64 -5.98
CA GLY A 52 16.17 7.80 -6.87
C GLY A 52 17.58 7.46 -6.35
N MET A 53 18.36 6.78 -7.19
CA MET A 53 19.71 6.31 -6.88
C MET A 53 20.74 7.41 -6.69
N TYR A 54 20.46 8.62 -7.13
CA TYR A 54 21.42 9.73 -7.17
C TYR A 54 21.36 10.61 -5.94
N GLY A 55 20.73 10.12 -4.89
CA GLY A 55 20.71 10.71 -3.55
C GLY A 55 19.84 11.98 -3.46
N ARG A 56 19.39 12.26 -2.33
CA ARG A 56 18.84 13.47 -1.67
C ARG A 56 18.00 14.48 -2.49
N ASN A 57 17.70 14.24 -3.75
CA ASN A 57 16.80 15.06 -4.56
C ASN A 57 15.39 14.48 -4.48
N VAL A 58 14.74 14.68 -3.34
CA VAL A 58 13.35 14.26 -3.10
C VAL A 58 12.41 15.28 -3.75
N PHE A 59 12.13 15.06 -5.00
CA PHE A 59 11.48 16.02 -5.89
C PHE A 59 10.06 16.40 -5.46
N VAL A 60 9.37 15.49 -4.76
CA VAL A 60 7.99 15.69 -4.34
C VAL A 60 7.85 16.46 -3.03
N ASP A 61 8.94 16.67 -2.32
CA ASP A 61 8.92 17.33 -1.02
C ASP A 61 8.60 18.81 -1.14
N ILE A 62 7.69 19.28 -0.29
CA ILE A 62 7.26 20.69 -0.30
C ILE A 62 8.45 21.65 -0.20
N PRO A 63 9.47 21.45 0.69
CA PRO A 63 10.64 22.34 0.73
C PRO A 63 11.54 22.26 -0.51
N ASN A 64 11.39 21.29 -1.36
CA ASN A 64 12.14 21.22 -2.63
C ASN A 64 11.36 21.86 -3.77
N VAL A 65 10.03 21.76 -3.74
CA VAL A 65 9.14 22.44 -4.68
C VAL A 65 9.07 23.94 -4.39
N PHE A 66 8.94 24.35 -3.12
CA PHE A 66 8.91 25.74 -2.65
C PHE A 66 10.05 25.96 -1.66
N ARG A 67 11.17 26.47 -2.14
CA ARG A 67 12.46 26.41 -1.39
C ARG A 67 12.63 27.49 -0.35
N ASP A 68 12.09 28.67 -0.59
CA ASP A 68 12.15 29.80 0.32
C ASP A 68 10.80 30.05 0.97
N PHE A 69 10.67 29.65 2.23
CA PHE A 69 9.39 29.82 2.97
C PHE A 69 8.97 31.27 3.10
N ASP A 70 9.89 32.25 3.02
CA ASP A 70 9.58 33.67 3.14
C ASP A 70 9.17 34.31 1.80
N ALA A 71 9.39 33.63 0.68
CA ALA A 71 8.95 34.07 -0.64
C ALA A 71 7.42 34.15 -0.75
N ASP A 72 6.91 34.86 -1.73
CA ASP A 72 5.47 34.97 -2.01
C ASP A 72 4.93 33.65 -2.59
N GLU A 73 4.05 32.98 -1.85
CA GLU A 73 3.45 31.71 -2.27
C GLU A 73 2.43 31.86 -3.40
N THR A 74 2.09 33.07 -3.81
CA THR A 74 1.20 33.32 -4.96
C THR A 74 1.96 33.49 -6.28
N ASP A 75 3.27 33.71 -6.22
CA ASP A 75 4.13 33.87 -7.41
C ASP A 75 4.62 32.50 -7.91
N PRO A 76 4.22 32.07 -9.12
CA PRO A 76 4.69 30.81 -9.72
C PRO A 76 6.21 30.67 -9.82
N ALA A 77 6.94 31.79 -9.95
CA ALA A 77 8.40 31.78 -10.06
C ALA A 77 9.12 31.25 -8.82
N ASN A 78 8.43 31.17 -7.68
CA ASN A 78 8.97 30.64 -6.42
C ASN A 78 8.83 29.11 -6.30
N TYR A 79 8.25 28.45 -7.32
CA TYR A 79 8.05 26.99 -7.33
C TYR A 79 8.95 26.32 -8.37
N ASP A 80 9.49 25.16 -8.03
CA ASP A 80 10.27 24.32 -8.95
C ASP A 80 9.57 22.95 -9.11
N PHE A 81 8.80 22.83 -10.18
CA PHE A 81 8.06 21.60 -10.51
C PHE A 81 8.80 20.70 -11.52
N ALA A 82 9.95 21.12 -12.04
CA ALA A 82 10.56 20.51 -13.23
C ALA A 82 10.70 18.98 -13.15
N PHE A 83 11.21 18.44 -12.05
CA PHE A 83 11.39 17.00 -11.90
C PHE A 83 10.10 16.29 -11.44
N THR A 84 9.31 16.93 -10.60
CA THR A 84 8.05 16.38 -10.12
C THR A 84 7.06 16.22 -11.27
N ASP A 85 7.04 17.15 -12.21
CA ASP A 85 6.24 17.11 -13.44
C ASP A 85 6.55 15.90 -14.30
N LEU A 86 7.84 15.63 -14.52
CA LEU A 86 8.25 14.45 -15.28
C LEU A 86 7.74 13.16 -14.66
N LEU A 87 7.86 13.04 -13.34
CA LEU A 87 7.44 11.88 -12.59
C LEU A 87 5.92 11.70 -12.61
N VAL A 88 5.18 12.75 -12.24
CA VAL A 88 3.70 12.71 -12.17
C VAL A 88 3.11 12.41 -13.54
N ASN A 89 3.60 13.08 -14.60
CA ASN A 89 3.17 12.81 -15.96
C ASN A 89 3.46 11.38 -16.42
N ALA A 90 4.61 10.83 -16.06
CA ALA A 90 4.96 9.45 -16.42
C ALA A 90 4.05 8.45 -15.73
N LEU A 91 3.70 8.63 -14.45
CA LEU A 91 2.74 7.80 -13.74
C LEU A 91 1.36 7.85 -14.42
N VAL A 92 0.83 9.05 -14.64
CA VAL A 92 -0.50 9.24 -15.26
C VAL A 92 -0.54 8.63 -16.68
N LYS A 93 0.49 8.80 -17.49
CA LYS A 93 0.61 8.20 -18.84
C LYS A 93 0.60 6.66 -18.79
N ASN A 94 1.06 6.07 -17.71
CA ASN A 94 1.04 4.61 -17.52
C ASN A 94 -0.22 4.10 -16.80
N GLY A 95 -1.20 4.98 -16.53
CA GLY A 95 -2.45 4.63 -15.86
C GLY A 95 -2.29 4.38 -14.36
N VAL A 96 -1.24 4.92 -13.75
CA VAL A 96 -0.96 4.84 -12.31
C VAL A 96 -1.31 6.20 -11.69
N GLU A 97 -2.25 6.24 -10.74
CA GLU A 97 -2.62 7.47 -10.06
C GLU A 97 -1.52 7.87 -9.06
N PRO A 98 -1.02 9.11 -9.08
CA PRO A 98 -0.18 9.60 -8.00
C PRO A 98 -0.99 9.74 -6.70
N PHE A 99 -0.53 9.14 -5.61
CA PHE A 99 -0.98 9.41 -4.26
C PHE A 99 0.04 10.35 -3.61
N TYR A 100 -0.30 11.63 -3.52
CA TYR A 100 0.70 12.65 -3.21
C TYR A 100 0.81 12.92 -1.71
N ARG A 101 1.98 12.65 -1.12
CA ARG A 101 2.30 13.00 0.26
C ARG A 101 2.85 14.42 0.33
N LEU A 102 2.09 15.34 0.91
CA LEU A 102 2.48 16.71 1.20
C LEU A 102 3.34 16.74 2.47
N GLY A 103 4.60 17.12 2.39
CA GLY A 103 5.51 17.12 3.52
C GLY A 103 6.95 16.88 3.07
N VAL A 104 7.71 16.12 3.86
CA VAL A 104 9.13 15.83 3.61
C VAL A 104 9.43 14.33 3.67
N SER A 105 10.47 13.93 2.97
CA SER A 105 11.03 12.59 2.97
C SER A 105 12.16 12.48 4.00
N ILE A 106 12.42 11.26 4.47
CA ILE A 106 13.50 10.99 5.44
C ILE A 106 14.88 11.36 4.88
N GLU A 107 15.07 11.31 3.58
CA GLU A 107 16.31 11.73 2.92
C GLU A 107 16.58 13.24 3.01
N ASN A 108 15.59 14.03 3.40
CA ASN A 108 15.78 15.44 3.74
C ASN A 108 16.38 15.66 5.14
N TYR A 109 16.61 14.59 5.89
CA TYR A 109 17.32 14.60 7.15
C TYR A 109 18.73 13.99 7.01
N PRO A 110 19.79 14.51 7.62
CA PRO A 110 19.91 15.86 8.20
C PRO A 110 19.91 16.91 7.09
N HIS A 111 19.35 18.05 7.35
CA HIS A 111 19.18 19.12 6.38
C HIS A 111 20.07 20.32 6.66
N VAL A 112 20.34 21.09 5.63
CA VAL A 112 21.15 22.29 5.71
C VAL A 112 20.32 23.53 6.07
N ARG A 113 19.01 23.46 5.86
CA ARG A 113 18.08 24.58 6.05
C ARG A 113 16.95 24.20 7.01
N ARG A 114 16.62 25.11 7.92
CA ARG A 114 15.51 24.96 8.84
C ARG A 114 14.18 25.30 8.16
N TYR A 115 13.54 24.53 7.54
CA TYR A 115 12.22 24.58 6.94
C TYR A 115 11.85 23.20 6.40
N ARG A 116 12.57 22.18 6.78
CA ARG A 116 12.34 20.84 6.23
C ARG A 116 11.49 20.02 7.18
N ILE A 117 12.05 19.59 8.27
CA ILE A 117 11.37 18.78 9.29
C ILE A 117 10.98 19.57 10.55
N GLU A 118 11.40 20.81 10.65
CA GLU A 118 10.91 21.71 11.69
C GLU A 118 9.46 22.14 11.44
N PRO A 119 8.67 22.37 12.49
CA PRO A 119 7.36 22.98 12.34
C PRO A 119 7.43 24.26 11.50
N PRO A 120 6.63 24.39 10.45
CA PRO A 120 6.56 25.64 9.69
C PRO A 120 6.21 26.81 10.61
N LYS A 121 6.89 27.93 10.47
CA LYS A 121 6.64 29.13 11.27
C LYS A 121 5.26 29.74 11.07
N ASP A 122 4.58 29.40 9.99
CA ASP A 122 3.19 29.78 9.66
C ASP A 122 2.48 28.57 9.00
N TYR A 123 1.62 27.90 9.74
CA TYR A 123 0.87 26.73 9.26
C TYR A 123 -0.13 27.10 8.16
N ALA A 124 -0.73 28.29 8.23
CA ALA A 124 -1.65 28.74 7.19
C ALA A 124 -0.93 29.00 5.86
N LYS A 125 0.26 29.56 5.90
CA LYS A 125 1.11 29.73 4.70
C LYS A 125 1.52 28.38 4.14
N TRP A 126 1.94 27.43 5.00
CA TRP A 126 2.26 26.08 4.56
C TRP A 126 1.08 25.40 3.85
N ALA A 127 -0.12 25.57 4.39
CA ALA A 127 -1.33 25.04 3.77
C ALA A 127 -1.61 25.69 2.39
N ARG A 128 -1.39 27.01 2.24
CA ARG A 128 -1.53 27.71 0.94
C ARG A 128 -0.46 27.27 -0.07
N ILE A 129 0.76 27.01 0.38
CA ILE A 129 1.81 26.41 -0.49
C ILE A 129 1.35 25.03 -1.00
N CYS A 130 0.85 24.17 -0.12
CA CYS A 130 0.29 22.88 -0.50
C CYS A 130 -0.91 23.01 -1.46
N GLU A 131 -1.79 23.99 -1.24
CA GLU A 131 -2.88 24.32 -2.16
C GLU A 131 -2.34 24.62 -3.58
N ARG A 132 -1.27 25.39 -3.71
CA ARG A 132 -0.66 25.70 -5.01
C ARG A 132 -0.12 24.46 -5.71
N VAL A 133 0.49 23.55 -4.97
CA VAL A 133 0.93 22.25 -5.51
C VAL A 133 -0.25 21.44 -6.04
N ILE A 134 -1.35 21.37 -5.30
CA ILE A 134 -2.57 20.69 -5.73
C ILE A 134 -3.15 21.35 -7.00
N ARG A 135 -3.27 22.68 -7.02
CA ARG A 135 -3.76 23.43 -8.19
C ARG A 135 -2.88 23.25 -9.43
N HIS A 136 -1.56 23.14 -9.24
CA HIS A 136 -0.64 22.88 -10.34
C HIS A 136 -0.99 21.57 -11.06
N TYR A 137 -1.22 20.49 -10.31
CA TYR A 137 -1.50 19.17 -10.89
C TYR A 137 -2.97 18.95 -11.28
N THR A 138 -3.93 19.64 -10.67
CA THR A 138 -5.35 19.39 -10.86
C THR A 138 -6.10 20.48 -11.62
N GLU A 139 -5.60 21.73 -11.61
CA GLU A 139 -6.30 22.88 -12.19
C GLU A 139 -5.46 23.64 -13.23
N GLY A 140 -4.18 23.28 -13.41
CA GLY A 140 -3.30 23.89 -14.40
C GLY A 140 -2.65 25.20 -13.95
N TRP A 141 -2.58 25.48 -12.65
CA TRP A 141 -1.86 26.64 -12.13
C TRP A 141 -0.36 26.56 -12.44
N ALA A 142 0.28 27.70 -12.71
CA ALA A 142 1.72 27.81 -13.03
C ALA A 142 2.14 26.92 -14.22
N ASP A 143 1.39 26.97 -15.33
CA ASP A 143 1.56 26.13 -16.52
C ASP A 143 1.50 24.63 -16.23
N GLY A 144 0.77 24.25 -15.21
CA GLY A 144 0.64 22.87 -14.72
C GLY A 144 -0.38 22.03 -15.51
N PHE A 145 -0.97 21.06 -14.83
CA PHE A 145 -1.75 19.99 -15.45
C PHE A 145 -3.19 19.95 -14.92
N ARG A 146 -4.03 19.13 -15.56
CA ARG A 146 -5.40 18.84 -15.14
C ARG A 146 -5.57 17.34 -14.97
N HIS A 147 -4.76 16.75 -14.08
CA HIS A 147 -4.79 15.34 -13.76
C HIS A 147 -5.88 15.02 -12.71
N SER A 148 -6.45 13.83 -12.80
CA SER A 148 -7.36 13.32 -11.77
C SER A 148 -6.55 12.67 -10.64
N ILE A 149 -5.95 13.49 -9.78
CA ILE A 149 -5.24 13.03 -8.58
C ILE A 149 -6.19 13.23 -7.40
N THR A 150 -6.58 12.13 -6.75
CA THR A 150 -7.67 12.13 -5.76
C THR A 150 -7.17 12.26 -4.33
N HIS A 151 -6.06 11.56 -3.99
CA HIS A 151 -5.57 11.45 -2.61
C HIS A 151 -4.37 12.37 -2.34
N TRP A 152 -4.49 13.14 -1.26
CA TRP A 152 -3.48 14.07 -0.80
C TRP A 152 -3.26 13.88 0.69
N GLU A 153 -2.09 13.40 1.04
CA GLU A 153 -1.72 13.03 2.40
C GLU A 153 -0.94 14.15 3.08
N ILE A 154 -1.30 14.46 4.32
CA ILE A 154 -0.64 15.50 5.11
C ILE A 154 0.44 14.85 5.98
N TRP A 155 1.70 15.03 5.57
CA TRP A 155 2.92 14.58 6.24
C TRP A 155 3.20 13.08 6.15
N ASN A 156 4.21 12.62 6.92
CA ASN A 156 4.65 11.24 7.07
C ASN A 156 5.33 11.06 8.42
N GLU A 157 4.93 10.07 9.20
CA GLU A 157 5.55 9.62 10.45
C GLU A 157 6.01 10.75 11.40
N PRO A 158 5.17 11.75 11.73
CA PRO A 158 5.57 12.83 12.63
C PRO A 158 5.94 12.32 14.04
N GLU A 159 5.50 11.12 14.41
CA GLU A 159 5.81 10.43 15.65
C GLU A 159 6.95 9.42 15.51
N ASN A 160 7.77 9.49 14.46
CA ASN A 160 8.84 8.51 14.17
C ASN A 160 9.76 8.26 15.38
N TRP A 161 9.97 9.28 16.20
CA TRP A 161 10.73 9.19 17.46
C TRP A 161 10.09 10.05 18.54
N ASP A 162 10.20 9.61 19.81
CA ASP A 162 9.69 10.33 20.99
C ASP A 162 10.53 11.58 21.37
N ASP A 163 11.82 11.55 21.05
CA ASP A 163 12.74 12.69 21.21
C ASP A 163 12.74 13.49 19.88
N ALA A 164 12.22 14.72 19.92
CA ALA A 164 12.13 15.57 18.73
C ALA A 164 13.49 15.81 18.04
N GLU A 165 14.60 15.90 18.80
CA GLU A 165 15.93 16.10 18.20
C GLU A 165 16.45 14.86 17.46
N LYS A 166 15.91 13.67 17.77
CA LYS A 166 16.23 12.40 17.09
C LYS A 166 15.23 12.04 16.02
N ASN A 167 14.06 12.68 16.01
CA ASN A 167 13.02 12.43 15.04
C ASN A 167 13.47 12.90 13.65
N GLN A 168 13.53 11.99 12.69
CA GLN A 168 13.97 12.27 11.33
C GLN A 168 12.87 12.85 10.44
N MET A 169 11.64 12.91 10.93
CA MET A 169 10.47 13.33 10.17
C MET A 169 9.83 14.62 10.69
N TRP A 170 9.98 14.92 12.00
CA TRP A 170 9.34 16.08 12.63
C TRP A 170 10.10 16.53 13.88
N HIS A 171 10.65 17.74 13.87
CA HIS A 171 11.39 18.33 15.00
C HIS A 171 10.51 19.15 15.96
N GLY A 172 9.20 18.98 15.88
CA GLY A 172 8.24 19.56 16.83
C GLY A 172 7.65 18.51 17.77
N SER A 173 6.79 18.95 18.67
CA SER A 173 5.94 18.04 19.44
C SER A 173 4.86 17.43 18.53
N PHE A 174 4.35 16.26 18.92
CA PHE A 174 3.24 15.65 18.19
C PHE A 174 1.96 16.50 18.22
N GLU A 175 1.77 17.28 19.30
CA GLU A 175 0.66 18.26 19.39
C GLU A 175 0.80 19.38 18.34
N GLU A 176 2.04 19.85 18.09
CA GLU A 176 2.30 20.84 17.01
C GLU A 176 1.98 20.25 15.64
N TYR A 177 2.28 18.99 15.43
CA TYR A 177 1.84 18.30 14.22
C TYR A 177 0.31 18.24 14.10
N CYS A 178 -0.38 17.86 15.16
CA CYS A 178 -1.84 17.86 15.16
C CYS A 178 -2.43 19.23 14.82
N ARG A 179 -1.82 20.32 15.29
CA ARG A 179 -2.23 21.70 14.93
C ARG A 179 -1.95 22.02 13.46
N LEU A 180 -0.81 21.58 12.91
CA LEU A 180 -0.54 21.69 11.47
C LEU A 180 -1.61 20.95 10.66
N TYR A 181 -1.93 19.71 11.06
CA TYR A 181 -2.97 18.91 10.42
C TYR A 181 -4.33 19.62 10.43
N ASP A 182 -4.77 20.18 11.58
CA ASP A 182 -6.04 20.90 11.69
C ASP A 182 -6.10 22.08 10.70
N VAL A 183 -5.05 22.91 10.68
CA VAL A 183 -4.98 24.08 9.78
C VAL A 183 -4.97 23.65 8.32
N ALA A 184 -4.11 22.70 7.98
CA ALA A 184 -3.92 22.27 6.59
C ALA A 184 -5.13 21.49 6.06
N SER A 185 -5.68 20.56 6.83
CA SER A 185 -6.82 19.75 6.38
C SER A 185 -8.06 20.61 6.13
N ARG A 186 -8.35 21.59 7.01
CA ARG A 186 -9.47 22.50 6.78
C ARG A 186 -9.27 23.39 5.58
N HIS A 187 -8.08 23.96 5.43
CA HIS A 187 -7.77 24.82 4.30
C HIS A 187 -7.91 24.07 2.97
N LEU A 188 -7.26 22.91 2.87
CA LEU A 188 -7.27 22.10 1.67
C LEU A 188 -8.66 21.53 1.35
N LYS A 189 -9.39 21.06 2.37
CA LYS A 189 -10.77 20.58 2.16
C LYS A 189 -11.73 21.67 1.75
N SER A 190 -11.56 22.89 2.26
CA SER A 190 -12.33 24.07 1.82
C SER A 190 -12.03 24.45 0.37
N ALA A 191 -10.75 24.41 -0.04
CA ALA A 191 -10.34 24.71 -1.41
C ALA A 191 -10.73 23.61 -2.41
N PHE A 192 -10.73 22.35 -1.97
CA PHE A 192 -10.96 21.16 -2.80
C PHE A 192 -11.94 20.17 -2.14
N PRO A 193 -13.25 20.50 -2.06
CA PRO A 193 -14.22 19.63 -1.39
C PRO A 193 -14.32 18.22 -1.96
N HIS A 194 -14.00 18.05 -3.24
CA HIS A 194 -14.07 16.80 -3.98
C HIS A 194 -12.84 15.90 -3.84
N LEU A 195 -11.71 16.44 -3.37
CA LEU A 195 -10.49 15.67 -3.15
C LEU A 195 -10.52 14.99 -1.77
N ARG A 196 -9.75 13.93 -1.64
CA ARG A 196 -9.55 13.21 -0.39
C ARG A 196 -8.31 13.74 0.31
N ILE A 197 -8.52 14.40 1.43
CA ILE A 197 -7.48 14.94 2.29
C ILE A 197 -7.41 14.10 3.56
N GLY A 198 -6.25 13.53 3.85
CA GLY A 198 -6.10 12.65 5.00
C GLY A 198 -4.67 12.53 5.48
N GLY A 199 -4.41 11.52 6.21
CA GLY A 199 -3.09 11.25 6.77
C GLY A 199 -3.18 10.32 7.98
N TYR A 200 -2.14 10.21 8.71
CA TYR A 200 -0.93 11.08 8.68
C TYR A 200 0.35 10.32 8.28
N GLY A 201 0.22 9.15 7.61
CA GLY A 201 1.34 8.25 7.38
C GLY A 201 1.92 7.76 8.71
N SER A 202 1.06 7.26 9.60
CA SER A 202 1.47 6.82 10.94
C SER A 202 2.53 5.73 10.86
N CYS A 203 3.55 5.75 11.71
CA CYS A 203 4.44 4.60 11.95
C CYS A 203 3.66 3.31 12.27
N GLY A 204 2.36 3.45 12.47
CA GLY A 204 1.45 2.36 12.77
C GLY A 204 1.58 1.86 14.20
N VAL A 205 0.93 0.74 14.41
CA VAL A 205 0.90 0.07 15.71
C VAL A 205 1.75 -1.19 15.68
N MET A 206 2.89 -1.14 14.96
CA MET A 206 3.78 -2.28 14.68
C MET A 206 4.14 -3.12 15.91
N TRP A 207 4.00 -2.54 17.08
CA TRP A 207 4.43 -3.15 18.33
C TRP A 207 3.29 -3.35 19.32
N ILE A 208 2.04 -3.55 18.86
CA ILE A 208 0.88 -3.76 19.76
C ILE A 208 1.19 -4.82 20.81
N ASN A 209 1.90 -5.88 20.40
CA ASN A 209 2.28 -6.97 21.29
C ASN A 209 3.58 -6.70 22.05
N ALA A 210 4.28 -5.61 21.79
CA ALA A 210 5.59 -5.26 22.37
C ALA A 210 5.52 -4.05 23.32
N TRP A 211 4.45 -3.93 24.10
CA TRP A 211 4.23 -2.86 25.11
C TRP A 211 5.38 -2.60 26.10
N LYS A 212 6.37 -3.47 26.11
CA LYS A 212 7.57 -3.33 26.93
C LYS A 212 8.61 -2.41 26.31
N VAL A 213 8.47 -2.05 25.04
CA VAL A 213 9.38 -1.17 24.32
C VAL A 213 8.79 0.25 24.33
N GLU A 214 9.52 1.21 24.87
CA GLU A 214 9.07 2.61 25.05
C GLU A 214 8.63 3.25 23.74
N ARG A 215 9.42 3.06 22.68
CA ARG A 215 9.08 3.55 21.32
C ARG A 215 7.76 2.99 20.79
N ALA A 216 7.47 1.72 21.05
CA ALA A 216 6.21 1.10 20.64
C ALA A 216 5.00 1.74 21.32
N ARG A 217 5.14 2.04 22.60
CA ARG A 217 4.13 2.75 23.39
C ARG A 217 3.87 4.13 22.84
N HIS A 218 4.93 4.88 22.55
CA HIS A 218 4.87 6.21 21.98
C HIS A 218 4.04 6.25 20.68
N HIS A 219 4.29 5.34 19.71
CA HIS A 219 3.52 5.30 18.47
C HIS A 219 2.02 5.07 18.69
N VAL A 220 1.66 4.13 19.59
CA VAL A 220 0.25 3.84 19.91
C VAL A 220 -0.41 5.00 20.65
N GLU A 221 0.30 5.66 21.58
CA GLU A 221 -0.19 6.84 22.29
C GLU A 221 -0.43 8.01 21.32
N CYS A 222 0.50 8.26 20.40
CA CYS A 222 0.33 9.28 19.35
C CYS A 222 -0.86 8.98 18.43
N PHE A 223 -1.01 7.72 18.02
CA PHE A 223 -2.17 7.30 17.22
C PHE A 223 -3.50 7.63 17.90
N HIS A 224 -3.66 7.24 19.17
CA HIS A 224 -4.89 7.56 19.92
C HIS A 224 -5.05 9.07 20.19
N ALA A 225 -3.95 9.78 20.43
CA ALA A 225 -3.97 11.24 20.60
C ALA A 225 -4.44 11.95 19.32
N PHE A 226 -3.97 11.49 18.16
CA PHE A 226 -4.41 12.01 16.86
C PHE A 226 -5.93 11.80 16.66
N LEU A 227 -6.43 10.58 16.84
CA LEU A 227 -7.86 10.29 16.68
C LEU A 227 -8.71 11.14 17.60
N LYS A 228 -8.31 11.27 18.87
CA LYS A 228 -8.98 12.12 19.84
C LYS A 228 -8.98 13.58 19.39
N PHE A 229 -7.83 14.11 18.98
CA PHE A 229 -7.69 15.51 18.54
C PHE A 229 -8.56 15.81 17.33
N VAL A 230 -8.50 14.95 16.29
CA VAL A 230 -9.29 15.13 15.06
C VAL A 230 -10.78 15.07 15.35
N HIS A 231 -11.21 14.15 16.23
CA HIS A 231 -12.62 14.03 16.63
C HIS A 231 -13.10 15.26 17.39
N GLU A 232 -12.38 15.65 18.45
CA GLU A 232 -12.77 16.80 19.31
C GLU A 232 -12.77 18.13 18.55
N ARG A 233 -11.86 18.28 17.60
CA ARG A 233 -11.75 19.47 16.75
C ARG A 233 -12.67 19.43 15.53
N GLY A 234 -13.20 18.25 15.15
CA GLY A 234 -13.93 18.05 13.91
C GLY A 234 -13.08 18.36 12.67
N CYS A 235 -11.82 17.90 12.65
CA CYS A 235 -10.93 18.08 11.51
C CYS A 235 -11.37 17.19 10.36
N PRO A 236 -11.26 17.63 9.09
CA PRO A 236 -11.43 16.75 7.94
C PRO A 236 -10.45 15.56 7.98
N LEU A 237 -10.97 14.34 7.79
CA LEU A 237 -10.20 13.11 7.69
C LEU A 237 -10.90 12.20 6.67
N ASP A 238 -10.54 12.30 5.39
CA ASP A 238 -11.19 11.52 4.33
C ASP A 238 -10.61 10.11 4.18
N PHE A 239 -9.44 9.84 4.75
CA PHE A 239 -8.80 8.53 4.93
C PHE A 239 -7.77 8.59 6.05
N PHE A 240 -7.52 7.47 6.70
CA PHE A 240 -6.44 7.28 7.67
C PHE A 240 -5.33 6.43 7.08
N SER A 241 -4.10 6.94 7.04
CA SER A 241 -2.93 6.24 6.50
C SER A 241 -1.97 5.78 7.60
N TRP A 242 -1.36 4.61 7.39
CA TRP A 242 -0.48 3.97 8.36
C TRP A 242 0.47 2.95 7.72
N HIS A 243 1.52 2.56 8.47
CA HIS A 243 2.60 1.69 7.99
C HIS A 243 2.70 0.39 8.77
N SER A 244 3.26 -0.66 8.15
CA SER A 244 3.60 -1.91 8.80
C SER A 244 4.74 -2.64 8.10
N TYR A 245 5.77 -2.96 8.87
CA TYR A 245 6.91 -3.78 8.45
C TYR A 245 6.99 -5.09 9.23
N SER A 246 5.87 -5.52 9.80
CA SER A 246 5.73 -6.74 10.57
C SER A 246 5.50 -7.97 9.68
N GLY A 247 5.59 -9.15 10.24
CA GLY A 247 5.14 -10.38 9.58
C GLY A 247 3.67 -10.31 9.18
N VAL A 248 3.26 -11.14 8.21
CA VAL A 248 1.90 -11.07 7.62
C VAL A 248 0.80 -11.17 8.68
N ALA A 249 0.92 -12.11 9.61
CA ALA A 249 -0.09 -12.30 10.66
C ALA A 249 -0.24 -11.06 11.56
N ASP A 250 0.89 -10.48 12.00
CA ASP A 250 0.91 -9.29 12.85
C ASP A 250 0.36 -8.07 12.09
N MET A 251 0.72 -7.91 10.82
CA MET A 251 0.18 -6.87 9.95
C MET A 251 -1.34 -6.91 9.87
N LEU A 252 -1.92 -8.10 9.72
CA LEU A 252 -3.38 -8.28 9.68
C LEU A 252 -4.04 -8.05 11.05
N GLU A 253 -3.37 -8.36 12.15
CA GLU A 253 -3.84 -8.01 13.50
C GLU A 253 -3.81 -6.50 13.72
N GLN A 254 -2.75 -5.83 13.31
CA GLN A 254 -2.63 -4.37 13.36
C GLN A 254 -3.75 -3.70 12.55
N ALA A 255 -4.07 -4.21 11.36
CA ALA A 255 -5.17 -3.69 10.54
C ALA A 255 -6.52 -3.75 11.27
N ARG A 256 -6.80 -4.86 11.97
CA ARG A 256 -8.02 -4.99 12.78
C ARG A 256 -8.02 -4.01 13.95
N TYR A 257 -6.89 -3.90 14.65
CA TYR A 257 -6.74 -2.96 15.76
C TYR A 257 -7.02 -1.52 15.34
N ILE A 258 -6.44 -1.08 14.22
CA ILE A 258 -6.63 0.28 13.68
C ILE A 258 -8.09 0.49 13.31
N ARG A 259 -8.74 -0.46 12.62
CA ARG A 259 -10.16 -0.36 12.27
C ARG A 259 -11.04 -0.24 13.51
N ASP A 260 -10.83 -1.11 14.50
CA ASP A 260 -11.56 -1.08 15.77
C ASP A 260 -11.39 0.25 16.51
N ALA A 261 -10.18 0.81 16.51
CA ALA A 261 -9.89 2.09 17.16
C ALA A 261 -10.58 3.26 16.43
N LEU A 262 -10.55 3.27 15.09
CA LEU A 262 -11.26 4.25 14.28
C LEU A 262 -12.77 4.19 14.51
N ASP A 263 -13.36 3.00 14.53
CA ASP A 263 -14.79 2.81 14.78
C ASP A 263 -15.20 3.35 16.16
N LYS A 264 -14.41 3.03 17.19
CA LYS A 264 -14.63 3.53 18.56
C LYS A 264 -14.45 5.03 18.70
N ALA A 265 -13.59 5.62 17.88
CA ALA A 265 -13.37 7.07 17.85
C ALA A 265 -14.39 7.84 16.99
N GLY A 266 -15.37 7.15 16.39
CA GLY A 266 -16.42 7.79 15.58
C GLY A 266 -16.06 7.94 14.09
N PHE A 267 -15.06 7.20 13.61
CA PHE A 267 -14.57 7.23 12.22
C PHE A 267 -14.87 5.93 11.45
N ALA A 268 -16.04 5.33 11.68
CA ALA A 268 -16.43 4.05 11.06
C ALA A 268 -16.44 4.12 9.51
N ASP A 269 -16.80 5.28 8.95
CA ASP A 269 -16.87 5.50 7.50
C ASP A 269 -15.55 6.00 6.89
N VAL A 270 -14.49 6.19 7.70
CA VAL A 270 -13.19 6.64 7.22
C VAL A 270 -12.38 5.45 6.71
N PRO A 271 -12.03 5.40 5.41
CA PRO A 271 -11.22 4.33 4.86
C PRO A 271 -9.83 4.27 5.50
N THR A 272 -9.26 3.07 5.56
CA THR A 272 -7.87 2.85 5.98
C THR A 272 -6.97 2.59 4.79
N CYS A 273 -5.82 3.25 4.77
CA CYS A 273 -4.78 3.07 3.77
C CYS A 273 -3.49 2.57 4.46
N LEU A 274 -3.07 1.35 4.16
CA LEU A 274 -1.76 0.84 4.56
C LEU A 274 -0.75 1.21 3.48
N ASP A 275 -0.27 2.45 3.52
CA ASP A 275 0.44 3.07 2.41
C ASP A 275 1.97 2.92 2.44
N GLU A 276 2.47 2.24 3.47
CA GLU A 276 3.80 1.63 3.50
C GLU A 276 3.74 0.26 4.17
N TRP A 277 4.04 -0.80 3.42
CA TRP A 277 4.13 -2.13 3.99
C TRP A 277 5.15 -3.02 3.28
N LEU A 278 5.81 -3.87 4.05
CA LEU A 278 6.60 -4.99 3.54
C LEU A 278 6.76 -6.03 4.66
N PRO A 279 6.48 -7.32 4.42
CA PRO A 279 6.65 -8.33 5.45
C PRO A 279 8.11 -8.51 5.84
N GLU A 280 8.48 -8.08 7.04
CA GLU A 280 9.81 -8.24 7.64
C GLU A 280 10.95 -7.99 6.65
N PRO A 281 11.24 -6.72 6.26
CA PRO A 281 12.29 -6.39 5.30
C PRO A 281 13.63 -7.04 5.67
N SER A 282 14.25 -7.70 4.71
CA SER A 282 15.55 -8.35 4.92
C SER A 282 16.27 -8.54 3.58
N HIS A 283 17.55 -8.23 3.56
CA HIS A 283 18.38 -8.42 2.39
C HIS A 283 18.42 -9.90 1.92
N GLU A 284 18.39 -10.83 2.85
CA GLU A 284 18.41 -12.27 2.57
C GLU A 284 17.13 -12.74 1.84
N LYS A 285 16.02 -12.04 1.99
CA LYS A 285 14.77 -12.37 1.31
C LYS A 285 14.69 -11.85 -0.12
N LEU A 286 15.50 -10.85 -0.49
CA LEU A 286 15.39 -10.17 -1.78
C LEU A 286 15.48 -11.13 -2.96
N GLY A 287 14.44 -11.11 -3.81
CA GLY A 287 14.36 -11.93 -5.01
C GLY A 287 14.04 -13.41 -4.79
N THR A 288 13.86 -13.86 -3.56
CA THR A 288 13.55 -15.26 -3.23
C THR A 288 12.07 -15.62 -3.43
N ALA A 289 11.79 -16.90 -3.54
CA ALA A 289 10.42 -17.44 -3.54
C ALA A 289 9.69 -17.14 -2.21
N ARG A 290 10.42 -17.17 -1.09
CA ARG A 290 9.89 -16.81 0.22
C ARG A 290 9.32 -15.39 0.23
N GLN A 291 10.07 -14.41 -0.26
CA GLN A 291 9.57 -13.02 -0.34
C GLN A 291 8.33 -12.92 -1.23
N ALA A 292 8.32 -13.61 -2.38
CA ALA A 292 7.16 -13.63 -3.28
C ALA A 292 5.91 -14.18 -2.57
N ALA A 293 6.05 -15.28 -1.84
CA ALA A 293 4.95 -15.92 -1.13
C ALA A 293 4.45 -15.06 0.05
N GLU A 294 5.34 -14.44 0.83
CA GLU A 294 4.99 -13.53 1.91
C GLU A 294 4.26 -12.27 1.38
N VAL A 295 4.72 -11.69 0.27
CA VAL A 295 4.04 -10.55 -0.40
C VAL A 295 2.68 -10.97 -0.93
N ALA A 296 2.55 -12.15 -1.54
CA ALA A 296 1.27 -12.67 -2.01
C ALA A 296 0.30 -12.94 -0.85
N ALA A 297 0.78 -13.52 0.25
CA ALA A 297 0.00 -13.75 1.45
C ALA A 297 -0.51 -12.42 2.06
N ALA A 298 0.34 -11.39 2.09
CA ALA A 298 -0.07 -10.05 2.53
C ALA A 298 -1.16 -9.47 1.63
N LEU A 299 -0.98 -9.48 0.30
CA LEU A 299 -1.99 -8.99 -0.64
C LEU A 299 -3.35 -9.69 -0.47
N ILE A 300 -3.34 -11.02 -0.32
CA ILE A 300 -4.55 -11.81 -0.06
C ILE A 300 -5.17 -11.42 1.29
N GLY A 301 -4.35 -11.33 2.33
CA GLY A 301 -4.80 -10.97 3.67
C GLY A 301 -5.40 -9.55 3.75
N LEU A 302 -4.78 -8.59 3.08
CA LEU A 302 -5.27 -7.20 2.99
C LEU A 302 -6.58 -7.11 2.18
N GLN A 303 -6.69 -7.87 1.06
CA GLN A 303 -7.94 -7.98 0.30
C GLN A 303 -9.10 -8.44 1.20
N ASN A 304 -8.84 -9.39 2.07
CA ASN A 304 -9.85 -10.03 2.91
C ASN A 304 -10.02 -9.35 4.28
N GLY A 305 -9.10 -8.46 4.64
CA GLY A 305 -9.07 -7.71 5.91
C GLY A 305 -9.73 -6.32 5.84
N PRO A 306 -9.70 -5.56 6.93
CA PRO A 306 -10.34 -4.25 7.03
C PRO A 306 -9.42 -3.12 6.52
N VAL A 307 -8.71 -3.33 5.41
CA VAL A 307 -7.90 -2.33 4.73
C VAL A 307 -8.55 -2.01 3.39
N ASP A 308 -8.68 -0.73 3.05
CA ASP A 308 -9.38 -0.30 1.83
C ASP A 308 -8.42 -0.11 0.65
N SER A 309 -7.19 0.34 0.93
CA SER A 309 -6.12 0.45 -0.06
C SER A 309 -4.75 0.20 0.59
N ALA A 310 -3.77 -0.23 -0.22
CA ALA A 310 -2.44 -0.46 0.31
C ALA A 310 -1.35 -0.26 -0.75
N ALA A 311 -0.14 0.17 -0.32
CA ALA A 311 1.02 0.35 -1.18
C ALA A 311 2.26 -0.32 -0.56
N ILE A 312 2.84 -1.27 -1.29
CA ILE A 312 4.09 -1.90 -0.84
C ILE A 312 5.23 -0.87 -0.82
N TYR A 313 6.04 -0.89 0.21
CA TYR A 313 7.26 -0.09 0.29
C TYR A 313 8.47 -0.99 0.02
N ASP A 314 9.17 -0.88 -1.14
CA ASP A 314 8.84 0.05 -2.21
C ASP A 314 9.06 -0.58 -3.60
N ALA A 315 8.72 0.14 -4.64
CA ALA A 315 8.96 -0.27 -6.02
C ALA A 315 10.25 0.34 -6.61
N ARG A 316 11.08 1.00 -5.83
CA ARG A 316 12.39 1.49 -6.29
C ARG A 316 13.25 0.36 -6.84
N CYS A 317 14.13 0.73 -7.73
CA CYS A 317 15.26 -0.11 -8.13
C CYS A 317 16.45 0.16 -7.20
N GLY A 318 16.29 -0.18 -5.91
CA GLY A 318 17.24 0.13 -4.85
C GLY A 318 18.05 -1.06 -4.37
N LEU A 319 19.15 -0.79 -3.63
CA LEU A 319 20.01 -1.80 -3.01
C LEU A 319 19.58 -2.17 -1.58
N GLY A 320 18.58 -1.46 -1.03
CA GLY A 320 18.14 -1.64 0.36
C GLY A 320 17.15 -2.80 0.53
N ASP A 321 16.96 -3.21 1.77
CA ASP A 321 16.06 -4.30 2.18
C ASP A 321 14.59 -4.07 1.81
N TYR A 322 14.24 -2.82 1.53
CA TYR A 322 12.90 -2.35 1.23
C TYR A 322 12.53 -2.36 -0.26
N SER A 323 13.38 -2.87 -1.17
CA SER A 323 13.12 -2.86 -2.61
C SER A 323 12.82 -4.28 -3.15
N PRO A 324 11.66 -4.88 -2.83
CA PRO A 324 11.39 -6.28 -3.12
C PRO A 324 11.09 -6.57 -4.58
N LEU A 325 10.67 -5.55 -5.37
CA LEU A 325 10.07 -5.80 -6.68
C LEU A 325 11.07 -5.87 -7.83
N PHE A 326 12.18 -5.14 -7.76
CA PHE A 326 13.09 -5.00 -8.90
C PHE A 326 14.56 -5.16 -8.52
N ASN A 327 15.31 -5.85 -9.38
CA ASN A 327 16.74 -6.02 -9.20
C ASN A 327 17.49 -4.75 -9.63
N PRO A 328 18.28 -4.11 -8.76
CA PRO A 328 18.94 -2.84 -9.05
C PRO A 328 20.08 -2.94 -10.07
N LEU A 329 20.61 -4.11 -10.33
CA LEU A 329 21.71 -4.33 -11.28
C LEU A 329 21.20 -4.66 -12.67
N THR A 330 20.10 -5.38 -12.77
CA THR A 330 19.56 -5.86 -14.06
C THR A 330 18.32 -5.12 -14.50
N TYR A 331 17.68 -4.33 -13.62
CA TYR A 331 16.40 -3.65 -13.83
C TYR A 331 15.26 -4.60 -14.23
N LYS A 332 15.38 -5.86 -13.83
CA LYS A 332 14.37 -6.88 -14.07
C LYS A 332 13.56 -7.14 -12.80
N PRO A 333 12.31 -7.61 -12.94
CA PRO A 333 11.51 -8.00 -11.80
C PRO A 333 12.17 -9.13 -10.97
N HIS A 334 12.04 -9.02 -9.66
CA HIS A 334 12.26 -10.11 -8.70
C HIS A 334 11.02 -11.03 -8.66
N LYS A 335 11.16 -12.19 -8.00
CA LYS A 335 10.04 -13.13 -7.82
C LYS A 335 8.84 -12.50 -7.13
N ALA A 336 9.04 -11.55 -6.20
CA ALA A 336 7.96 -10.84 -5.53
C ALA A 336 7.03 -10.05 -6.48
N TYR A 337 7.52 -9.62 -7.63
CA TYR A 337 6.68 -8.99 -8.66
C TYR A 337 5.59 -9.93 -9.19
N SER A 338 5.82 -11.24 -9.20
CA SER A 338 4.80 -12.22 -9.61
C SER A 338 3.58 -12.23 -8.70
N ALA A 339 3.71 -11.84 -7.42
CA ALA A 339 2.57 -11.67 -6.53
C ALA A 339 1.65 -10.53 -7.00
N PHE A 340 2.21 -9.46 -7.55
CA PHE A 340 1.45 -8.37 -8.16
C PHE A 340 0.75 -8.80 -9.45
N LEU A 341 1.43 -9.55 -10.31
CA LEU A 341 0.80 -10.16 -11.50
C LEU A 341 -0.37 -11.08 -11.11
N ALA A 342 -0.17 -11.90 -10.08
CA ALA A 342 -1.18 -12.80 -9.55
C ALA A 342 -2.40 -12.03 -9.01
N PHE A 343 -2.18 -10.98 -8.24
CA PHE A 343 -3.24 -10.15 -7.69
C PHE A 343 -3.97 -9.35 -8.79
N HIS A 344 -3.24 -8.94 -9.83
CA HIS A 344 -3.85 -8.29 -10.99
C HIS A 344 -4.91 -9.17 -11.68
N GLU A 345 -4.71 -10.50 -11.69
CA GLU A 345 -5.73 -11.41 -12.24
C GLU A 345 -7.03 -11.39 -11.42
N LEU A 346 -6.97 -11.15 -10.10
CA LEU A 346 -8.18 -10.91 -9.30
C LEU A 346 -8.78 -9.53 -9.64
N ARG A 347 -7.96 -8.49 -9.70
CA ARG A 347 -8.43 -7.12 -9.99
C ARG A 347 -9.13 -7.00 -11.35
N ARG A 348 -8.64 -7.68 -12.37
CA ARG A 348 -9.26 -7.71 -13.69
C ARG A 348 -10.67 -8.28 -13.68
N ARG A 349 -10.97 -9.19 -12.75
CA ARG A 349 -12.31 -9.76 -12.57
C ARG A 349 -13.22 -8.84 -11.76
N GLY A 350 -12.69 -8.07 -10.88
CA GLY A 350 -13.35 -6.95 -10.20
C GLY A 350 -14.21 -7.32 -8.99
N THR A 351 -14.85 -8.49 -8.95
CA THR A 351 -15.73 -8.90 -7.85
C THR A 351 -15.11 -10.03 -7.06
N ALA A 352 -14.73 -9.77 -5.81
CA ALA A 352 -14.27 -10.80 -4.88
C ALA A 352 -15.45 -11.74 -4.53
N VAL A 353 -15.15 -13.03 -4.46
CA VAL A 353 -16.14 -14.08 -4.12
C VAL A 353 -15.68 -14.90 -2.93
N GLU A 354 -16.64 -15.57 -2.29
CA GLU A 354 -16.38 -16.34 -1.08
C GLU A 354 -15.47 -17.54 -1.36
N VAL A 355 -14.45 -17.69 -0.50
CA VAL A 355 -13.60 -18.88 -0.40
C VAL A 355 -13.73 -19.43 1.01
N ARG A 356 -14.15 -20.69 1.13
CA ARG A 356 -14.25 -21.40 2.42
C ARG A 356 -13.24 -22.51 2.50
N GLU A 357 -12.56 -22.63 3.63
CA GLU A 357 -11.78 -23.81 3.96
C GLU A 357 -12.66 -24.84 4.66
N CYS A 358 -12.71 -26.05 4.13
CA CYS A 358 -13.45 -27.17 4.70
C CYS A 358 -12.47 -28.18 5.31
N GLY A 359 -12.71 -28.58 6.56
CA GLY A 359 -11.96 -29.68 7.22
C GLY A 359 -10.84 -29.26 8.17
N ALA A 360 -10.64 -27.98 8.45
CA ALA A 360 -9.73 -27.54 9.51
C ALA A 360 -10.43 -27.61 10.87
N SER A 361 -9.82 -28.31 11.83
CA SER A 361 -10.24 -28.22 13.24
C SER A 361 -9.95 -26.80 13.75
N ARG A 362 -10.98 -26.07 14.14
CA ARG A 362 -10.87 -24.74 14.74
C ARG A 362 -9.97 -24.80 15.97
N SER A 363 -8.82 -24.15 15.94
CA SER A 363 -8.17 -23.72 17.18
C SER A 363 -9.01 -22.58 17.77
N PRO A 364 -9.36 -22.60 19.05
CA PRO A 364 -10.21 -21.59 19.64
C PRO A 364 -9.43 -20.31 19.88
N SER A 365 -9.62 -19.32 19.05
CA SER A 365 -9.24 -17.94 19.37
C SER A 365 -10.49 -17.07 19.36
N ARG A 366 -10.89 -16.71 20.57
CA ARG A 366 -11.84 -15.67 20.99
C ARG A 366 -13.11 -15.45 20.16
N GLN A 367 -14.23 -15.67 20.85
CA GLN A 367 -15.56 -15.19 20.51
C GLN A 367 -15.55 -13.66 20.35
N ASP A 368 -16.02 -13.17 19.21
CA ASP A 368 -17.15 -12.27 19.08
C ASP A 368 -17.41 -11.96 17.60
N GLY A 369 -18.64 -12.12 17.22
CA GLY A 369 -19.42 -11.75 16.08
C GLY A 369 -18.77 -11.03 14.88
N GLY A 370 -18.39 -11.80 13.86
CA GLY A 370 -17.94 -11.27 12.58
C GLY A 370 -17.38 -12.39 11.71
N GLU A 371 -18.27 -13.22 11.11
CA GLU A 371 -17.88 -14.22 10.13
C GLU A 371 -17.54 -13.53 8.80
N VAL A 372 -16.27 -13.41 8.50
CA VAL A 372 -15.63 -13.64 7.17
C VAL A 372 -14.13 -13.59 7.39
N LEU A 373 -13.55 -14.66 7.87
CA LEU A 373 -12.11 -14.87 7.79
C LEU A 373 -11.89 -15.89 6.68
N SER A 374 -11.42 -15.40 5.55
CA SER A 374 -10.64 -16.24 4.66
C SER A 374 -9.58 -16.95 5.50
N ALA A 375 -9.56 -18.25 5.38
CA ALA A 375 -8.72 -19.10 6.18
C ALA A 375 -7.27 -18.62 6.18
N VAL A 376 -6.78 -18.15 7.30
CA VAL A 376 -5.37 -18.32 7.66
C VAL A 376 -5.26 -19.81 7.92
N GLY A 377 -4.91 -20.58 6.88
CA GLY A 377 -4.82 -22.03 6.99
C GLY A 377 -3.78 -22.41 8.03
N ASN A 378 -4.01 -23.47 8.75
CA ASN A 378 -3.00 -24.14 9.55
C ASN A 378 -1.82 -24.48 8.60
N GLY A 379 -0.78 -23.66 8.58
CA GLY A 379 0.40 -23.89 7.75
C GLY A 379 0.80 -22.75 6.81
N GLY A 380 0.24 -21.52 6.96
CA GLY A 380 0.70 -20.35 6.17
C GLY A 380 0.16 -20.29 4.74
N VAL A 381 -0.94 -20.96 4.41
CA VAL A 381 -1.61 -20.88 3.12
C VAL A 381 -2.72 -19.82 3.16
N PHE A 382 -2.70 -18.93 2.16
CA PHE A 382 -3.66 -17.85 1.98
C PHE A 382 -4.38 -18.03 0.64
N SER A 383 -5.66 -17.63 0.57
CA SER A 383 -6.47 -17.76 -0.64
C SER A 383 -7.41 -16.57 -0.84
N ALA A 384 -7.58 -16.18 -2.09
CA ALA A 384 -8.60 -15.24 -2.52
C ALA A 384 -9.12 -15.63 -3.91
N ALA A 385 -10.37 -15.30 -4.22
CA ALA A 385 -10.93 -15.54 -5.53
C ALA A 385 -11.73 -14.32 -6.00
N ALA A 386 -11.79 -14.14 -7.32
CA ALA A 386 -12.57 -13.07 -7.94
C ALA A 386 -13.24 -13.53 -9.24
N ARG A 387 -14.42 -13.01 -9.48
CA ARG A 387 -15.27 -13.28 -10.65
C ARG A 387 -15.36 -12.05 -11.56
N GLY A 388 -15.23 -12.29 -12.86
CA GLY A 388 -15.52 -11.31 -13.91
C GLY A 388 -17.01 -11.20 -14.24
N ALA A 389 -17.41 -10.09 -14.85
CA ALA A 389 -18.77 -9.92 -15.38
C ALA A 389 -19.08 -10.91 -16.54
N ASP A 390 -18.05 -11.40 -17.22
CA ASP A 390 -18.11 -12.42 -18.27
C ASP A 390 -18.20 -13.85 -17.71
N GLY A 391 -18.27 -14.02 -16.39
CA GLY A 391 -18.28 -15.31 -15.71
C GLY A 391 -16.90 -15.96 -15.57
N SER A 392 -15.81 -15.32 -16.01
CA SER A 392 -14.45 -15.80 -15.76
C SER A 392 -14.14 -15.74 -14.24
N LEU A 393 -13.26 -16.63 -13.78
CA LEU A 393 -12.86 -16.71 -12.38
C LEU A 393 -11.35 -16.77 -12.28
N ALA A 394 -10.78 -16.15 -11.26
CA ALA A 394 -9.39 -16.34 -10.84
C ALA A 394 -9.35 -16.68 -9.36
N VAL A 395 -8.45 -17.60 -9.01
CA VAL A 395 -8.14 -17.99 -7.65
C VAL A 395 -6.65 -17.79 -7.44
N MET A 396 -6.30 -16.95 -6.46
CA MET A 396 -4.92 -16.74 -6.04
C MET A 396 -4.66 -17.47 -4.74
N LEU A 397 -3.58 -18.24 -4.71
CA LEU A 397 -3.11 -19.02 -3.57
C LEU A 397 -1.67 -18.64 -3.25
N ALA A 398 -1.36 -18.50 -1.97
CA ALA A 398 0.01 -18.32 -1.49
C ALA A 398 0.31 -19.34 -0.39
N ASN A 399 1.36 -20.14 -0.55
CA ASN A 399 1.92 -20.93 0.53
C ASN A 399 3.15 -20.18 1.08
N ALA A 400 2.98 -19.47 2.18
CA ALA A 400 4.08 -18.76 2.84
C ALA A 400 4.86 -19.65 3.84
N GLY A 401 4.52 -20.93 3.93
CA GLY A 401 5.22 -21.92 4.76
C GLY A 401 6.38 -22.59 4.01
N ASP A 402 7.26 -23.22 4.78
CA ASP A 402 8.47 -23.93 4.32
C ASP A 402 8.23 -25.42 3.97
N VAL A 403 6.96 -25.85 4.01
CA VAL A 403 6.54 -27.22 3.68
C VAL A 403 5.49 -27.23 2.58
N GLU A 404 5.43 -28.32 1.83
CA GLU A 404 4.35 -28.52 0.87
C GLU A 404 3.00 -28.56 1.56
N ALA A 405 2.00 -27.90 0.95
CA ALA A 405 0.63 -27.88 1.45
C ALA A 405 -0.30 -28.62 0.49
N PRO A 406 -0.68 -29.88 0.77
CA PRO A 406 -1.68 -30.58 -0.03
C PRO A 406 -3.00 -29.80 -0.05
N PHE A 407 -3.57 -29.60 -1.24
CA PHE A 407 -4.83 -28.88 -1.38
C PHE A 407 -5.72 -29.48 -2.47
N ALA A 408 -7.02 -29.18 -2.36
CA ALA A 408 -7.99 -29.45 -3.39
C ALA A 408 -8.91 -28.24 -3.53
N LEU A 409 -9.33 -27.93 -4.75
CA LEU A 409 -10.29 -26.87 -5.05
C LEU A 409 -11.64 -27.49 -5.44
N GLU A 410 -12.72 -27.03 -4.83
CA GLU A 410 -14.08 -27.29 -5.27
C GLU A 410 -14.66 -26.00 -5.85
N LEU A 411 -15.12 -26.08 -7.09
CA LEU A 411 -15.80 -24.98 -7.79
C LEU A 411 -17.18 -25.45 -8.21
N ALA A 412 -18.23 -24.77 -7.75
CA ALA A 412 -19.63 -25.06 -8.09
C ALA A 412 -20.03 -26.54 -7.92
N GLY A 413 -19.46 -27.22 -6.92
CA GLY A 413 -19.73 -28.62 -6.62
C GLY A 413 -18.82 -29.64 -7.31
N GLU A 414 -17.93 -29.18 -8.20
CA GLU A 414 -16.94 -30.05 -8.86
C GLU A 414 -15.55 -29.90 -8.22
N VAL A 415 -14.94 -31.01 -7.87
CA VAL A 415 -13.56 -31.03 -7.34
C VAL A 415 -12.58 -31.05 -8.50
N LEU A 416 -11.72 -30.03 -8.53
CA LEU A 416 -10.66 -29.94 -9.53
C LEU A 416 -9.52 -30.91 -9.18
N ARG A 417 -9.06 -31.64 -10.18
CA ARG A 417 -7.98 -32.65 -10.03
C ARG A 417 -6.65 -32.07 -10.42
N ALA A 418 -5.59 -32.53 -9.75
CA ALA A 418 -4.23 -32.28 -10.18
C ALA A 418 -4.02 -32.70 -11.64
N GLY A 419 -3.21 -31.93 -12.38
CA GLY A 419 -2.96 -32.17 -13.79
C GLY A 419 -3.85 -31.39 -14.74
N GLY A 420 -4.94 -30.79 -14.24
CA GLY A 420 -5.77 -29.84 -14.95
C GLY A 420 -7.07 -30.43 -15.52
N ASN A 421 -8.09 -29.60 -15.56
CA ASN A 421 -9.34 -29.81 -16.29
C ASN A 421 -9.29 -28.96 -17.57
N ALA A 422 -10.03 -29.35 -18.61
CA ALA A 422 -10.13 -28.56 -19.84
C ALA A 422 -10.62 -27.12 -19.50
N GLY A 423 -9.91 -26.11 -20.02
CA GLY A 423 -10.24 -24.70 -19.78
C GLY A 423 -9.70 -24.09 -18.49
N VAL A 424 -8.84 -24.80 -17.76
CA VAL A 424 -8.13 -24.27 -16.57
C VAL A 424 -6.69 -23.90 -16.94
N ARG A 425 -6.31 -22.68 -16.67
CA ARG A 425 -4.90 -22.23 -16.74
C ARG A 425 -4.35 -22.07 -15.33
N CYS A 426 -3.16 -22.54 -15.11
CA CYS A 426 -2.45 -22.36 -13.84
C CYS A 426 -1.09 -21.74 -14.10
N ARG A 427 -0.71 -20.73 -13.32
CA ARG A 427 0.63 -20.13 -13.30
C ARG A 427 1.19 -20.19 -11.91
N ILE A 428 2.50 -20.41 -11.82
CA ILE A 428 3.18 -20.63 -10.54
C ILE A 428 4.49 -19.86 -10.46
N THR A 429 4.80 -19.37 -9.26
CA THR A 429 6.12 -18.90 -8.84
C THR A 429 6.50 -19.69 -7.59
N ASP A 430 7.70 -20.28 -7.61
CA ASP A 430 8.30 -21.00 -6.47
C ASP A 430 9.83 -20.90 -6.54
N GLU A 431 10.54 -21.77 -5.86
CA GLU A 431 12.01 -21.76 -5.86
C GLU A 431 12.61 -21.88 -7.26
N THR A 432 12.04 -22.70 -8.13
CA THR A 432 12.56 -23.03 -9.46
C THR A 432 11.89 -22.29 -10.60
N ARG A 433 10.67 -21.81 -10.41
CA ARG A 433 9.82 -21.16 -11.43
C ARG A 433 9.56 -19.70 -11.09
N THR A 434 9.32 -18.89 -12.11
CA THR A 434 8.92 -17.49 -11.95
C THR A 434 7.82 -17.15 -12.95
N TRP A 435 6.57 -17.10 -12.50
CA TRP A 435 5.38 -16.77 -13.29
C TRP A 435 5.22 -17.65 -14.54
N GLU A 436 5.37 -18.96 -14.37
CA GLU A 436 5.35 -19.93 -15.46
C GLU A 436 4.03 -20.69 -15.51
N ASP A 437 3.57 -20.99 -16.73
CA ASP A 437 2.43 -21.89 -16.93
C ASP A 437 2.80 -23.30 -16.43
N ALA A 438 1.92 -23.88 -15.64
CA ALA A 438 2.12 -25.20 -15.04
C ALA A 438 0.78 -25.96 -14.94
N PRO A 439 0.78 -27.28 -14.91
CA PRO A 439 -0.41 -28.03 -14.52
C PRO A 439 -0.80 -27.70 -13.07
N LEU A 440 -2.10 -27.82 -12.76
CA LEU A 440 -2.58 -27.64 -11.39
C LEU A 440 -1.87 -28.64 -10.47
N PRO A 441 -1.10 -28.19 -9.45
CA PRO A 441 -0.35 -29.10 -8.60
C PRO A 441 -1.26 -29.83 -7.60
N ALA A 442 -0.86 -31.01 -7.14
CA ALA A 442 -1.54 -31.74 -6.06
C ALA A 442 -1.28 -31.13 -4.68
N ALA A 443 -0.17 -30.43 -4.55
CA ALA A 443 0.21 -29.67 -3.35
C ALA A 443 0.86 -28.36 -3.76
N LEU A 444 0.62 -27.31 -3.00
CA LEU A 444 1.30 -26.03 -3.18
C LEU A 444 2.74 -26.19 -2.70
N PRO A 445 3.75 -25.90 -3.54
CA PRO A 445 5.15 -25.97 -3.12
C PRO A 445 5.42 -25.04 -1.92
N PRO A 446 6.47 -25.30 -1.14
CA PRO A 446 6.95 -24.36 -0.15
C PRO A 446 7.21 -23.00 -0.79
N TYR A 447 6.88 -21.92 -0.09
CA TYR A 447 7.10 -20.55 -0.55
C TYR A 447 6.65 -20.33 -2.01
N SER A 448 5.37 -20.57 -2.28
CA SER A 448 4.83 -20.45 -3.64
C SER A 448 3.67 -19.48 -3.77
N VAL A 449 3.54 -18.92 -4.99
CA VAL A 449 2.40 -18.14 -5.46
C VAL A 449 1.78 -18.89 -6.63
N THR A 450 0.51 -19.21 -6.55
CA THR A 450 -0.22 -19.94 -7.58
C THR A 450 -1.49 -19.17 -7.97
N VAL A 451 -1.72 -19.02 -9.27
CA VAL A 451 -2.98 -18.51 -9.81
C VAL A 451 -3.63 -19.58 -10.67
N VAL A 452 -4.90 -19.82 -10.41
CA VAL A 452 -5.74 -20.71 -11.20
C VAL A 452 -6.83 -19.88 -11.87
N GLU A 453 -6.91 -19.93 -13.20
CA GLU A 453 -7.84 -19.16 -14.00
C GLU A 453 -8.80 -20.07 -14.74
N PHE A 454 -10.06 -19.65 -14.78
CA PHE A 454 -11.14 -20.34 -15.49
C PHE A 454 -11.74 -19.38 -16.52
N GLY A 455 -11.91 -19.84 -17.75
CA GLY A 455 -12.63 -19.10 -18.78
C GLY A 455 -14.11 -18.95 -18.42
N GLY A 456 -14.72 -17.85 -18.86
CA GLY A 456 -16.17 -17.71 -18.80
C GLY A 456 -16.91 -18.69 -19.73
N PRO A 457 -18.22 -18.83 -19.60
CA PRO A 457 -19.02 -19.82 -20.35
C PRO A 457 -18.98 -19.69 -21.89
N GLY A 458 -18.28 -18.71 -22.44
CA GLY A 458 -18.10 -18.49 -23.88
C GLY A 458 -16.68 -18.64 -24.41
N GLY A 459 -15.70 -18.95 -23.55
CA GLY A 459 -14.29 -19.11 -23.93
C GLY A 459 -13.93 -20.59 -24.08
N ARG A 460 -14.08 -21.13 -25.26
CA ARG A 460 -13.42 -22.37 -25.72
C ARG A 460 -12.15 -22.00 -26.44
#